data_aa1d5ff66f6b172e957114792a50c171
#
_entry.id   aa1d5ff66f6b172e957114792a50c171
#
_cell.length_a   1.000
_cell.length_b   1.000
_cell.length_c   1.000
_cell.angle_alpha   90.00
_cell.angle_beta   90.00
_cell.angle_gamma   90.00
#
_symmetry.space_group_name_H-M   'P 1'
#
loop_
_entity.id
_entity.type
_entity.pdbx_description
1 polymer ?
#
loop_
_entity_poly.entity_id
_entity_poly.type
_entity_poly.pdbx_seq_one_letter_code
_entity_poly.pdbx_strand_id
1 'polypeptide(L)'
;MNSDIRELSELEDLRQLADLFAVVWGRSGEPPISSDILKALAHSGNYVSGAYSEGRLIGGLVGWLGGGPPAGLHMHSHILGVLPDDEARGLGFELKQHQRSWCLARGVNVMEWTTDPLIRRNAYFNLAKLGAEAPRYLVDFYGEMRDGINKGDESDRLLIRWSLDSKKAKSAALRQAAEPDVEKSGGDPILSTGPEGEPVFTPASSRVLLCATPADIVAMRRSDPALAREWRIALRGALGGALAESYAIAGATRGGWYVLEKQ
;
A
#
# COMPACT_ATOMS: atom_id res chain seq x y z
N MET A 1 -12.03 3.13 21.24
CA MET A 1 -10.80 3.05 22.06
C MET A 1 -9.78 3.94 21.41
N ASN A 2 -9.14 4.85 22.16
CA ASN A 2 -8.03 5.65 21.63
C ASN A 2 -6.79 4.76 21.64
N SER A 3 -6.21 4.50 20.46
CA SER A 3 -4.89 3.90 20.37
C SER A 3 -3.84 4.98 20.67
N ASP A 4 -2.90 4.68 21.56
CA ASP A 4 -1.75 5.53 21.84
C ASP A 4 -0.67 5.23 20.81
N ILE A 5 -0.40 6.19 19.89
CA ILE A 5 0.66 6.06 18.89
C ILE A 5 1.83 6.94 19.30
N ARG A 6 3.01 6.32 19.44
CA ARG A 6 4.22 7.02 19.85
C ARG A 6 5.46 6.55 19.08
N GLU A 7 6.46 7.43 18.98
CA GLU A 7 7.79 7.08 18.48
C GLU A 7 8.48 6.12 19.47
N LEU A 8 9.21 5.14 18.94
CA LEU A 8 9.92 4.12 19.70
C LEU A 8 11.44 4.33 19.57
N SER A 9 12.15 4.27 20.70
CA SER A 9 13.61 4.37 20.77
C SER A 9 14.25 3.33 21.68
N GLU A 10 13.49 2.80 22.62
CA GLU A 10 13.99 1.82 23.58
C GLU A 10 14.13 0.44 22.95
N LEU A 11 15.21 -0.26 23.22
CA LEU A 11 15.55 -1.53 22.56
C LEU A 11 14.46 -2.60 22.79
N GLU A 12 13.85 -2.62 23.95
CA GLU A 12 12.79 -3.57 24.27
C GLU A 12 11.52 -3.33 23.44
N ASP A 13 11.08 -2.07 23.30
CA ASP A 13 9.95 -1.71 22.43
C ASP A 13 10.24 -2.06 20.95
N LEU A 14 11.49 -1.87 20.51
CA LEU A 14 11.90 -2.17 19.14
C LEU A 14 11.97 -3.69 18.86
N ARG A 15 12.32 -4.51 19.86
CA ARG A 15 12.22 -5.97 19.78
C ARG A 15 10.76 -6.42 19.63
N GLN A 16 9.88 -5.89 20.48
CA GLN A 16 8.44 -6.18 20.39
C GLN A 16 7.87 -5.76 19.02
N LEU A 17 8.31 -4.63 18.46
CA LEU A 17 7.91 -4.20 17.12
C LEU A 17 8.41 -5.15 16.03
N ALA A 18 9.65 -5.63 16.11
CA ALA A 18 10.20 -6.62 15.19
C ALA A 18 9.40 -7.93 15.24
N ASP A 19 9.08 -8.41 16.44
CA ASP A 19 8.27 -9.63 16.66
C ASP A 19 6.84 -9.45 16.12
N LEU A 20 6.23 -8.30 16.33
CA LEU A 20 4.93 -7.97 15.74
C LEU A 20 4.98 -8.08 14.20
N PHE A 21 5.99 -7.52 13.57
CA PHE A 21 6.14 -7.64 12.12
C PHE A 21 6.38 -9.09 11.69
N ALA A 22 7.13 -9.90 12.47
CA ALA A 22 7.27 -11.32 12.17
C ALA A 22 5.92 -12.04 12.16
N VAL A 23 5.04 -11.74 13.12
CA VAL A 23 3.67 -12.28 13.17
C VAL A 23 2.85 -11.85 11.96
N VAL A 24 2.81 -10.54 11.66
CA VAL A 24 2.00 -9.98 10.57
C VAL A 24 2.41 -10.56 9.20
N TRP A 25 3.71 -10.79 8.98
CA TRP A 25 4.23 -11.35 7.72
C TRP A 25 4.38 -12.87 7.72
N GLY A 26 3.93 -13.56 8.76
CA GLY A 26 4.01 -15.03 8.84
C GLY A 26 5.44 -15.58 8.83
N ARG A 27 6.39 -14.82 9.39
CA ARG A 27 7.81 -15.15 9.48
C ARG A 27 8.18 -15.49 10.92
N SER A 28 8.00 -16.73 11.34
CA SER A 28 8.40 -17.16 12.69
C SER A 28 9.92 -17.05 12.88
N GLY A 29 10.36 -16.17 13.79
CA GLY A 29 11.76 -16.03 14.18
C GLY A 29 12.65 -15.18 13.26
N GLU A 30 12.15 -14.76 12.09
CA GLU A 30 12.88 -13.89 11.16
C GLU A 30 12.03 -12.66 10.80
N PRO A 31 12.05 -11.58 11.60
CA PRO A 31 11.29 -10.39 11.30
C PRO A 31 11.76 -9.76 9.97
N PRO A 32 10.84 -9.16 9.18
CA PRO A 32 11.20 -8.50 7.92
C PRO A 32 12.16 -7.30 8.11
N ILE A 33 12.23 -6.78 9.32
CA ILE A 33 13.22 -5.79 9.75
C ILE A 33 13.64 -6.13 11.19
N SER A 34 14.95 -6.23 11.42
CA SER A 34 15.50 -6.61 12.72
C SER A 34 15.52 -5.46 13.73
N SER A 35 15.55 -5.77 15.04
CA SER A 35 15.53 -4.76 16.09
C SER A 35 16.78 -3.87 16.11
N ASP A 36 17.93 -4.34 15.65
CA ASP A 36 19.14 -3.54 15.50
C ASP A 36 19.02 -2.51 14.36
N ILE A 37 18.43 -2.87 13.24
CA ILE A 37 18.11 -1.91 12.16
C ILE A 37 17.07 -0.90 12.64
N LEU A 38 16.02 -1.33 13.36
CA LEU A 38 15.04 -0.42 13.95
C LEU A 38 15.74 0.57 14.92
N LYS A 39 16.68 0.09 15.73
CA LYS A 39 17.46 0.94 16.64
C LYS A 39 18.32 1.94 15.90
N ALA A 40 18.99 1.53 14.82
CA ALA A 40 19.79 2.41 13.99
C ALA A 40 18.95 3.50 13.32
N LEU A 41 17.78 3.13 12.80
CA LEU A 41 16.82 4.08 12.20
C LEU A 41 16.30 5.10 13.23
N ALA A 42 15.84 4.64 14.39
CA ALA A 42 15.37 5.53 15.45
C ALA A 42 16.48 6.46 15.94
N HIS A 43 17.70 5.93 16.15
CA HIS A 43 18.86 6.71 16.60
C HIS A 43 19.29 7.78 15.58
N SER A 44 19.18 7.49 14.30
CA SER A 44 19.50 8.43 13.21
C SER A 44 18.36 9.42 12.89
N GLY A 45 17.32 9.47 13.72
CA GLY A 45 16.22 10.43 13.59
C GLY A 45 15.18 10.06 12.52
N ASN A 46 15.12 8.80 12.10
CA ASN A 46 14.07 8.31 11.22
C ASN A 46 12.82 7.87 12.00
N TYR A 47 11.74 7.67 11.28
CA TYR A 47 10.44 7.38 11.85
C TYR A 47 10.28 5.90 12.20
N VAL A 48 10.21 5.60 13.49
CA VAL A 48 9.87 4.27 14.02
C VAL A 48 8.78 4.47 15.07
N SER A 49 7.59 3.90 14.87
CA SER A 49 6.45 4.10 15.78
C SER A 49 5.72 2.81 16.08
N GLY A 50 5.14 2.75 17.27
CA GLY A 50 4.24 1.71 17.72
C GLY A 50 2.88 2.28 18.14
N ALA A 51 1.84 1.49 17.94
CA ALA A 51 0.50 1.78 18.40
C ALA A 51 0.12 0.80 19.53
N TYR A 52 -0.36 1.34 20.63
CA TYR A 52 -0.69 0.59 21.84
C TYR A 52 -2.18 0.64 22.13
N SER A 53 -2.72 -0.47 22.63
CA SER A 53 -4.04 -0.57 23.23
C SER A 53 -3.90 -1.30 24.55
N GLU A 54 -4.36 -0.68 25.65
CA GLU A 54 -4.28 -1.26 26.99
C GLU A 54 -2.86 -1.73 27.37
N GLY A 55 -1.83 -0.96 26.96
CA GLY A 55 -0.43 -1.28 27.21
C GLY A 55 0.19 -2.34 26.30
N ARG A 56 -0.57 -2.97 25.42
CA ARG A 56 -0.10 -3.97 24.45
C ARG A 56 0.19 -3.31 23.11
N LEU A 57 1.34 -3.60 22.52
CA LEU A 57 1.67 -3.20 21.14
C LEU A 57 0.79 -3.98 20.16
N ILE A 58 0.01 -3.27 19.35
CA ILE A 58 -0.96 -3.84 18.40
C ILE A 58 -0.69 -3.49 16.94
N GLY A 59 0.23 -2.57 16.68
CA GLY A 59 0.63 -2.19 15.34
C GLY A 59 1.86 -1.31 15.35
N GLY A 60 2.45 -1.10 14.18
CA GLY A 60 3.58 -0.20 14.03
C GLY A 60 3.85 0.20 12.60
N LEU A 61 4.67 1.23 12.47
CA LEU A 61 5.02 1.84 11.18
C LEU A 61 6.45 2.34 11.20
N VAL A 62 7.21 1.97 10.18
CA VAL A 62 8.61 2.36 10.01
C VAL A 62 8.82 3.04 8.67
N GLY A 63 9.62 4.08 8.66
CA GLY A 63 10.05 4.77 7.47
C GLY A 63 11.33 5.54 7.69
N TRP A 64 11.99 5.92 6.62
CA TRP A 64 13.22 6.70 6.64
C TRP A 64 13.22 7.79 5.57
N LEU A 65 14.06 8.79 5.78
CA LEU A 65 14.23 9.86 4.81
C LEU A 65 15.04 9.35 3.63
N GLY A 66 14.49 9.54 2.44
CA GLY A 66 15.14 9.33 1.16
C GLY A 66 15.40 10.65 0.47
N GLY A 67 16.32 10.66 -0.48
CA GLY A 67 16.65 11.84 -1.26
C GLY A 67 17.15 11.48 -2.66
N GLY A 68 17.17 12.49 -3.53
CA GLY A 68 17.66 12.35 -4.90
C GLY A 68 16.61 12.61 -5.97
N PRO A 69 17.06 12.89 -7.21
CA PRO A 69 16.17 13.13 -8.33
C PRO A 69 15.34 11.87 -8.68
N PRO A 70 14.11 12.03 -9.18
CA PRO A 70 13.37 13.29 -9.33
C PRO A 70 12.58 13.69 -8.08
N ALA A 71 12.49 12.83 -7.05
CA ALA A 71 11.58 13.01 -5.91
C ALA A 71 12.03 14.08 -4.90
N GLY A 72 13.32 14.40 -4.85
CA GLY A 72 13.88 15.25 -3.80
C GLY A 72 13.82 14.59 -2.42
N LEU A 73 13.87 15.38 -1.35
CA LEU A 73 13.71 14.87 0.01
C LEU A 73 12.28 14.36 0.22
N HIS A 74 12.15 13.11 0.63
CA HIS A 74 10.87 12.48 0.87
C HIS A 74 10.97 11.46 2.02
N MET A 75 9.85 11.06 2.58
CA MET A 75 9.74 9.93 3.48
C MET A 75 9.52 8.64 2.67
N HIS A 76 10.41 7.68 2.74
CA HIS A 76 10.12 6.31 2.32
C HIS A 76 9.40 5.59 3.47
N SER A 77 8.10 5.35 3.32
CA SER A 77 7.30 4.63 4.32
C SER A 77 7.38 3.13 4.04
N HIS A 78 8.24 2.44 4.79
CA HIS A 78 8.70 1.09 4.41
C HIS A 78 7.71 -0.02 4.78
N ILE A 79 7.35 -0.11 6.05
CA ILE A 79 6.56 -1.22 6.57
C ILE A 79 5.52 -0.74 7.58
N LEU A 80 4.27 -1.12 7.36
CA LEU A 80 3.14 -0.88 8.25
C LEU A 80 2.48 -2.22 8.57
N GLY A 81 2.44 -2.60 9.83
CA GLY A 81 1.79 -3.81 10.30
C GLY A 81 0.82 -3.53 11.43
N VAL A 82 -0.32 -4.23 11.41
CA VAL A 82 -1.31 -4.26 12.49
C VAL A 82 -1.63 -5.73 12.75
N LEU A 83 -1.74 -6.13 14.00
CA LEU A 83 -2.12 -7.49 14.35
C LEU A 83 -3.50 -7.83 13.77
N PRO A 84 -3.74 -9.06 13.28
CA PRO A 84 -4.98 -9.44 12.60
C PRO A 84 -6.25 -9.12 13.42
N ASP A 85 -6.24 -9.36 14.72
CA ASP A 85 -7.38 -9.09 15.63
C ASP A 85 -7.69 -7.59 15.77
N ASP A 86 -6.77 -6.71 15.40
CA ASP A 86 -6.86 -5.26 15.52
C ASP A 86 -7.02 -4.53 14.17
N GLU A 87 -6.92 -5.23 13.03
CA GLU A 87 -7.00 -4.62 11.67
C GLU A 87 -8.31 -3.86 11.42
N ALA A 88 -9.44 -4.35 11.92
CA ALA A 88 -10.76 -3.77 11.69
C ALA A 88 -10.97 -2.38 12.34
N ARG A 89 -10.07 -1.96 13.23
CA ARG A 89 -10.20 -0.72 14.02
C ARG A 89 -9.75 0.54 13.28
N GLY A 90 -9.25 0.43 12.06
CA GLY A 90 -8.75 1.57 11.28
C GLY A 90 -7.37 2.07 11.69
N LEU A 91 -6.66 1.31 12.52
CA LEU A 91 -5.36 1.67 13.09
C LEU A 91 -4.30 1.98 12.03
N GLY A 92 -4.30 1.26 10.90
CA GLY A 92 -3.39 1.56 9.80
C GLY A 92 -3.55 2.98 9.24
N PHE A 93 -4.79 3.50 9.24
CA PHE A 93 -5.05 4.89 8.85
C PHE A 93 -4.49 5.87 9.88
N GLU A 94 -4.69 5.61 11.17
CA GLU A 94 -4.19 6.45 12.26
C GLU A 94 -2.66 6.49 12.28
N LEU A 95 -1.99 5.36 12.11
CA LEU A 95 -0.53 5.26 11.95
C LEU A 95 -0.03 6.10 10.77
N LYS A 96 -0.70 6.03 9.62
CA LYS A 96 -0.35 6.85 8.43
C LYS A 96 -0.57 8.34 8.68
N GLN A 97 -1.63 8.76 9.37
CA GLN A 97 -1.85 10.16 9.72
C GLN A 97 -0.83 10.67 10.75
N HIS A 98 -0.44 9.82 11.71
CA HIS A 98 0.63 10.14 12.64
C HIS A 98 1.97 10.35 11.90
N GLN A 99 2.33 9.44 10.99
CA GLN A 99 3.53 9.60 10.16
C GLN A 99 3.46 10.85 9.28
N ARG A 100 2.28 11.17 8.72
CA ARG A 100 2.05 12.40 7.95
C ARG A 100 2.34 13.64 8.80
N SER A 101 1.79 13.71 10.00
CA SER A 101 2.01 14.83 10.94
C SER A 101 3.48 14.97 11.30
N TRP A 102 4.16 13.84 11.55
CA TRP A 102 5.61 13.79 11.82
C TRP A 102 6.43 14.36 10.66
N CYS A 103 6.10 13.99 9.42
CA CYS A 103 6.76 14.49 8.22
C CYS A 103 6.56 16.00 8.04
N LEU A 104 5.31 16.46 8.12
CA LEU A 104 4.98 17.89 7.93
C LEU A 104 5.67 18.77 8.97
N ALA A 105 5.76 18.32 10.23
CA ALA A 105 6.48 19.05 11.29
C ALA A 105 7.98 19.19 11.02
N ARG A 106 8.54 18.38 10.12
CA ARG A 106 9.95 18.38 9.69
C ARG A 106 10.17 18.95 8.28
N GLY A 107 9.13 19.56 7.69
CA GLY A 107 9.21 20.13 6.34
C GLY A 107 9.27 19.09 5.21
N VAL A 108 8.96 17.82 5.49
CA VAL A 108 8.90 16.75 4.50
C VAL A 108 7.47 16.68 3.96
N ASN A 109 7.28 17.08 2.71
CA ASN A 109 5.94 17.23 2.11
C ASN A 109 5.54 16.05 1.20
N VAL A 110 6.44 15.10 0.97
CA VAL A 110 6.19 13.93 0.11
C VAL A 110 6.52 12.66 0.87
N MET A 111 5.65 11.68 0.73
CA MET A 111 5.86 10.32 1.22
C MET A 111 5.69 9.34 0.06
N GLU A 112 6.59 8.36 -0.04
CA GLU A 112 6.53 7.32 -1.06
C GLU A 112 6.63 5.92 -0.43
N TRP A 113 5.99 4.96 -1.04
CA TRP A 113 6.12 3.53 -0.73
C TRP A 113 5.66 2.69 -1.90
N THR A 114 5.83 1.40 -1.79
CA THR A 114 5.36 0.46 -2.81
C THR A 114 4.26 -0.45 -2.26
N THR A 115 3.32 -0.83 -3.11
CA THR A 115 2.24 -1.76 -2.76
C THR A 115 2.02 -2.77 -3.89
N ASP A 116 1.61 -3.97 -3.54
CA ASP A 116 1.19 -4.95 -4.53
C ASP A 116 -0.14 -4.49 -5.18
N PRO A 117 -0.17 -4.29 -6.51
CA PRO A 117 -1.37 -3.80 -7.20
C PRO A 117 -2.56 -4.77 -7.17
N LEU A 118 -2.33 -6.05 -6.94
CA LEU A 118 -3.39 -7.06 -6.85
C LEU A 118 -4.10 -7.10 -5.48
N ILE A 119 -3.53 -6.49 -4.44
CA ILE A 119 -4.16 -6.44 -3.12
C ILE A 119 -5.20 -5.32 -3.10
N ARG A 120 -6.46 -5.66 -3.42
CA ARG A 120 -7.62 -4.77 -3.49
C ARG A 120 -7.75 -3.82 -2.29
N ARG A 121 -7.65 -4.35 -1.07
CA ARG A 121 -7.76 -3.54 0.15
C ARG A 121 -6.68 -2.45 0.24
N ASN A 122 -5.46 -2.73 -0.24
CA ASN A 122 -4.36 -1.78 -0.22
C ASN A 122 -4.53 -0.71 -1.30
N ALA A 123 -5.01 -1.06 -2.49
CA ALA A 123 -5.34 -0.11 -3.54
C ALA A 123 -6.38 0.91 -3.05
N TYR A 124 -7.50 0.44 -2.51
CA TYR A 124 -8.53 1.29 -1.93
C TYR A 124 -8.01 2.15 -0.76
N PHE A 125 -7.22 1.55 0.14
CA PHE A 125 -6.64 2.28 1.27
C PHE A 125 -5.74 3.42 0.82
N ASN A 126 -4.83 3.17 -0.10
CA ASN A 126 -3.86 4.16 -0.56
C ASN A 126 -4.51 5.26 -1.40
N LEU A 127 -5.33 4.89 -2.36
CA LEU A 127 -5.85 5.82 -3.36
C LEU A 127 -7.13 6.54 -2.89
N ALA A 128 -8.08 5.82 -2.27
CA ALA A 128 -9.32 6.40 -1.82
C ALA A 128 -9.24 6.95 -0.39
N LYS A 129 -8.76 6.16 0.59
CA LYS A 129 -8.75 6.58 1.99
C LYS A 129 -7.64 7.58 2.34
N LEU A 130 -6.43 7.44 1.76
CA LEU A 130 -5.32 8.38 2.01
C LEU A 130 -5.29 9.52 0.99
N GLY A 131 -5.92 9.35 -0.18
CA GLY A 131 -5.86 10.33 -1.27
C GLY A 131 -4.46 10.43 -1.89
N ALA A 132 -3.69 9.33 -1.86
CA ALA A 132 -2.40 9.23 -2.54
C ALA A 132 -2.58 8.94 -4.03
N GLU A 133 -1.50 9.01 -4.77
CA GLU A 133 -1.42 8.75 -6.21
C GLU A 133 -0.52 7.54 -6.48
N ALA A 134 -0.70 6.90 -7.64
CA ALA A 134 0.15 5.78 -8.06
C ALA A 134 0.72 6.06 -9.46
N PRO A 135 1.83 6.84 -9.55
CA PRO A 135 2.36 7.32 -10.82
C PRO A 135 3.12 6.27 -11.63
N ARG A 136 3.52 5.14 -11.05
CA ARG A 136 4.37 4.16 -11.72
C ARG A 136 4.01 2.72 -11.37
N TYR A 137 4.01 1.86 -12.38
CA TYR A 137 4.02 0.42 -12.24
C TYR A 137 5.46 -0.09 -12.31
N LEU A 138 5.87 -0.90 -11.34
CA LEU A 138 7.21 -1.44 -11.20
C LEU A 138 7.13 -2.96 -11.31
N VAL A 139 7.68 -3.51 -12.40
CA VAL A 139 7.67 -4.96 -12.67
C VAL A 139 8.74 -5.63 -11.84
N ASP A 140 8.37 -6.71 -11.14
CA ASP A 140 9.23 -7.58 -10.33
C ASP A 140 10.25 -6.83 -9.47
N PHE A 141 9.78 -5.81 -8.76
CA PHE A 141 10.60 -4.76 -8.13
C PHE A 141 11.55 -5.30 -7.06
N TYR A 142 11.13 -6.29 -6.30
CA TYR A 142 11.95 -6.91 -5.23
C TYR A 142 12.53 -8.28 -5.63
N GLY A 143 12.23 -8.79 -6.83
CA GLY A 143 12.51 -10.16 -7.20
C GLY A 143 11.72 -11.17 -6.35
N GLU A 144 12.24 -12.37 -6.17
CA GLU A 144 11.58 -13.42 -5.39
C GLU A 144 11.43 -13.05 -3.91
N MET A 145 10.20 -12.94 -3.44
CA MET A 145 9.88 -12.69 -2.03
C MET A 145 9.49 -14.00 -1.31
N ARG A 146 10.03 -14.20 -0.09
CA ARG A 146 9.88 -15.44 0.68
C ARG A 146 9.00 -15.32 1.92
N ASP A 147 8.12 -14.31 1.97
CA ASP A 147 7.18 -14.13 3.07
C ASP A 147 5.83 -14.82 2.82
N GLY A 148 5.00 -14.92 3.85
CA GLY A 148 3.71 -15.62 3.80
C GLY A 148 2.63 -14.96 2.93
N ILE A 149 2.88 -13.74 2.43
CA ILE A 149 1.93 -12.96 1.63
C ILE A 149 2.29 -13.00 0.14
N ASN A 150 3.59 -12.92 -0.19
CA ASN A 150 4.08 -12.74 -1.56
C ASN A 150 4.69 -14.00 -2.18
N LYS A 151 4.95 -15.04 -1.40
CA LYS A 151 5.64 -16.27 -1.87
C LYS A 151 4.96 -16.88 -3.09
N GLY A 152 5.76 -17.21 -4.10
CA GLY A 152 5.33 -17.94 -5.30
C GLY A 152 4.77 -17.07 -6.43
N ASP A 153 4.86 -15.73 -6.30
CA ASP A 153 4.44 -14.77 -7.32
C ASP A 153 5.54 -13.72 -7.56
N GLU A 154 5.54 -13.11 -8.72
CA GLU A 154 6.44 -11.99 -9.04
C GLU A 154 6.07 -10.75 -8.21
N SER A 155 7.09 -9.97 -7.86
CA SER A 155 6.94 -8.86 -6.92
C SER A 155 6.61 -7.52 -7.59
N ASP A 156 5.62 -7.48 -8.50
CA ASP A 156 5.16 -6.22 -9.08
C ASP A 156 4.67 -5.26 -8.00
N ARG A 157 4.96 -3.99 -8.18
CA ARG A 157 4.54 -2.93 -7.25
C ARG A 157 3.96 -1.73 -7.99
N LEU A 158 2.99 -1.09 -7.39
CA LEU A 158 2.70 0.32 -7.65
C LEU A 158 3.56 1.17 -6.73
N LEU A 159 4.28 2.14 -7.30
CA LEU A 159 4.85 3.23 -6.52
C LEU A 159 3.69 4.14 -6.09
N ILE A 160 3.50 4.27 -4.80
CA ILE A 160 2.53 5.20 -4.21
C ILE A 160 3.27 6.47 -3.83
N ARG A 161 2.72 7.61 -4.24
CA ARG A 161 3.23 8.94 -3.90
C ARG A 161 2.14 9.74 -3.20
N TRP A 162 2.44 10.24 -2.03
CA TRP A 162 1.50 10.99 -1.21
C TRP A 162 2.01 12.41 -0.97
N SER A 163 1.40 13.38 -1.64
CA SER A 163 1.63 14.80 -1.40
C SER A 163 0.90 15.21 -0.13
N LEU A 164 1.64 15.26 1.00
CA LEU A 164 1.10 15.30 2.36
C LEU A 164 0.29 16.55 2.68
N ASP A 165 0.57 17.66 2.00
CA ASP A 165 -0.14 18.95 2.17
C ASP A 165 -1.19 19.23 1.09
N SER A 166 -1.45 18.30 0.17
CA SER A 166 -2.44 18.44 -0.90
C SER A 166 -3.87 18.55 -0.36
N LYS A 167 -4.78 19.11 -1.19
CA LYS A 167 -6.22 19.16 -0.87
C LYS A 167 -6.79 17.76 -0.64
N LYS A 168 -6.40 16.78 -1.47
CA LYS A 168 -6.82 15.37 -1.32
C LYS A 168 -6.37 14.79 0.02
N ALA A 169 -5.10 14.98 0.41
CA ALA A 169 -4.58 14.50 1.69
C ALA A 169 -5.27 15.15 2.90
N LYS A 170 -5.56 16.45 2.82
CA LYS A 170 -6.29 17.18 3.87
C LYS A 170 -7.73 16.69 4.02
N SER A 171 -8.48 16.51 2.92
CA SER A 171 -9.83 15.94 2.94
C SER A 171 -9.82 14.51 3.46
N ALA A 172 -8.86 13.69 3.02
CA ALA A 172 -8.69 12.33 3.50
C ALA A 172 -8.44 12.25 5.01
N ALA A 173 -7.63 13.16 5.56
CA ALA A 173 -7.39 13.24 7.02
C ALA A 173 -8.67 13.51 7.81
N LEU A 174 -9.63 14.22 7.21
CA LEU A 174 -10.97 14.45 7.76
C LEU A 174 -11.97 13.30 7.45
N ARG A 175 -11.48 12.17 6.91
CA ARG A 175 -12.30 11.02 6.47
C ARG A 175 -13.35 11.38 5.39
N GLN A 176 -13.07 12.43 4.60
CA GLN A 176 -13.95 12.93 3.53
C GLN A 176 -13.50 12.47 2.13
N ALA A 177 -12.51 11.56 2.06
CA ALA A 177 -12.06 11.01 0.77
C ALA A 177 -13.19 10.22 0.12
N ALA A 178 -13.39 10.48 -1.18
CA ALA A 178 -14.41 9.82 -1.98
C ALA A 178 -13.78 8.74 -2.88
N GLU A 179 -14.49 7.66 -2.99
CA GLU A 179 -14.23 6.57 -3.93
C GLU A 179 -14.79 6.95 -5.31
N PRO A 180 -14.09 6.63 -6.42
CA PRO A 180 -14.64 6.84 -7.75
C PRO A 180 -15.94 6.07 -7.96
N ASP A 181 -16.92 6.70 -8.61
CA ASP A 181 -18.16 6.07 -9.01
C ASP A 181 -17.97 5.42 -10.40
N VAL A 182 -17.80 4.10 -10.41
CA VAL A 182 -17.54 3.33 -11.65
C VAL A 182 -18.67 3.46 -12.65
N GLU A 183 -19.92 3.41 -12.22
CA GLU A 183 -21.07 3.47 -13.10
C GLU A 183 -21.19 4.86 -13.77
N LYS A 184 -20.99 5.91 -12.99
CA LYS A 184 -21.01 7.29 -13.53
C LYS A 184 -19.77 7.65 -14.33
N SER A 185 -18.65 6.94 -14.15
CA SER A 185 -17.44 7.18 -14.92
C SER A 185 -17.61 6.93 -16.41
N GLY A 186 -18.52 6.02 -16.80
CA GLY A 186 -18.70 5.58 -18.17
C GLY A 186 -17.47 4.90 -18.76
N GLY A 187 -16.62 4.34 -17.89
CA GLY A 187 -15.35 3.75 -18.29
C GLY A 187 -15.49 2.35 -18.90
N ASP A 188 -14.63 2.05 -19.86
CA ASP A 188 -14.56 0.73 -20.48
C ASP A 188 -13.71 -0.24 -19.65
N PRO A 189 -14.22 -1.43 -19.31
CA PRO A 189 -13.46 -2.45 -18.59
C PRO A 189 -12.45 -3.11 -19.53
N ILE A 190 -11.17 -2.72 -19.43
CA ILE A 190 -10.08 -3.36 -20.17
C ILE A 190 -9.55 -4.62 -19.47
N LEU A 191 -9.83 -4.78 -18.18
CA LEU A 191 -9.58 -5.99 -17.43
C LEU A 191 -10.78 -6.25 -16.51
N SER A 192 -11.40 -7.40 -16.63
CA SER A 192 -12.55 -7.84 -15.83
C SER A 192 -12.33 -9.23 -15.24
N THR A 193 -13.25 -9.66 -14.37
CA THR A 193 -13.26 -11.03 -13.82
C THR A 193 -14.25 -11.87 -14.62
N GLY A 194 -13.82 -12.97 -15.18
CA GLY A 194 -14.66 -13.95 -15.86
C GLY A 194 -15.45 -14.84 -14.89
N PRO A 195 -16.31 -15.73 -15.42
CA PRO A 195 -17.24 -16.54 -14.63
C PRO A 195 -16.54 -17.54 -13.69
N GLU A 196 -15.33 -17.99 -14.01
CA GLU A 196 -14.53 -18.89 -13.16
C GLU A 196 -13.52 -18.14 -12.28
N GLY A 197 -13.57 -16.82 -12.26
CA GLY A 197 -12.68 -15.97 -11.51
C GLY A 197 -11.36 -15.61 -12.22
N GLU A 198 -11.23 -15.99 -13.49
CA GLU A 198 -10.10 -15.71 -14.38
C GLU A 198 -10.05 -14.23 -14.83
N PRO A 199 -8.88 -13.69 -15.17
CA PRO A 199 -8.77 -12.36 -15.75
C PRO A 199 -9.19 -12.38 -17.23
N VAL A 200 -10.10 -11.49 -17.62
CA VAL A 200 -10.55 -11.30 -19.00
C VAL A 200 -10.09 -9.92 -19.48
N PHE A 201 -9.25 -9.91 -20.51
CA PHE A 201 -8.75 -8.69 -21.14
C PHE A 201 -9.59 -8.33 -22.36
N THR A 202 -10.07 -7.08 -22.41
CA THR A 202 -10.84 -6.51 -23.53
C THR A 202 -10.21 -5.20 -23.96
N PRO A 203 -9.56 -5.12 -25.14
CA PRO A 203 -8.93 -3.87 -25.57
C PRO A 203 -9.93 -2.73 -25.72
N ALA A 204 -9.61 -1.57 -25.17
CA ALA A 204 -10.35 -0.32 -25.36
C ALA A 204 -9.39 0.87 -25.26
N SER A 205 -9.81 2.02 -25.83
CA SER A 205 -8.99 3.25 -25.85
C SER A 205 -9.82 4.50 -25.49
N SER A 206 -10.89 4.33 -24.73
CA SER A 206 -11.77 5.41 -24.28
C SER A 206 -11.05 6.33 -23.28
N ARG A 207 -11.66 7.46 -22.99
CA ARG A 207 -11.13 8.44 -22.03
C ARG A 207 -10.95 7.86 -20.62
N VAL A 208 -11.83 6.95 -20.22
CA VAL A 208 -11.80 6.29 -18.92
C VAL A 208 -11.70 4.79 -19.12
N LEU A 209 -10.75 4.17 -18.45
CA LEU A 209 -10.54 2.72 -18.46
C LEU A 209 -10.70 2.14 -17.05
N LEU A 210 -11.16 0.91 -16.99
CA LEU A 210 -11.38 0.19 -15.74
C LEU A 210 -10.56 -1.11 -15.72
N CYS A 211 -9.78 -1.32 -14.63
CA CYS A 211 -9.05 -2.57 -14.41
C CYS A 211 -9.56 -3.22 -13.11
N ALA A 212 -10.11 -4.42 -13.22
CA ALA A 212 -10.48 -5.23 -12.06
C ALA A 212 -9.26 -5.81 -11.35
N THR A 213 -9.44 -6.13 -10.07
CA THR A 213 -8.54 -6.96 -9.26
C THR A 213 -9.30 -8.14 -8.69
N PRO A 214 -8.65 -9.30 -8.44
CA PRO A 214 -9.32 -10.44 -7.81
C PRO A 214 -9.80 -10.07 -6.40
N ALA A 215 -10.80 -10.80 -5.91
CA ALA A 215 -11.37 -10.53 -4.58
C ALA A 215 -10.34 -10.69 -3.46
N ASP A 216 -9.56 -11.76 -3.51
CA ASP A 216 -8.49 -12.06 -2.54
C ASP A 216 -7.33 -12.79 -3.22
N ILE A 217 -6.35 -12.02 -3.68
CA ILE A 217 -5.13 -12.57 -4.31
C ILE A 217 -4.29 -13.37 -3.32
N VAL A 218 -4.33 -13.04 -2.03
CA VAL A 218 -3.52 -13.74 -1.01
C VAL A 218 -4.05 -15.16 -0.80
N ALA A 219 -5.37 -15.32 -0.73
CA ALA A 219 -6.00 -16.63 -0.69
C ALA A 219 -5.76 -17.39 -2.01
N MET A 220 -5.92 -16.73 -3.15
CA MET A 220 -5.72 -17.30 -4.48
C MET A 220 -4.30 -17.83 -4.68
N ARG A 221 -3.25 -17.13 -4.23
CA ARG A 221 -1.86 -17.63 -4.30
C ARG A 221 -1.65 -18.95 -3.57
N ARG A 222 -2.47 -19.25 -2.56
CA ARG A 222 -2.39 -20.49 -1.79
C ARG A 222 -3.21 -21.61 -2.40
N SER A 223 -4.39 -21.30 -2.93
CA SER A 223 -5.36 -22.27 -3.46
C SER A 223 -5.13 -22.58 -4.95
N ASP A 224 -4.78 -21.58 -5.75
CA ASP A 224 -4.53 -21.67 -7.19
C ASP A 224 -3.42 -20.69 -7.62
N PRO A 225 -2.15 -21.07 -7.46
CA PRO A 225 -1.01 -20.25 -7.85
C PRO A 225 -0.95 -19.94 -9.35
N ALA A 226 -1.49 -20.81 -10.20
CA ALA A 226 -1.52 -20.61 -11.64
C ALA A 226 -2.45 -19.44 -12.00
N LEU A 227 -3.68 -19.45 -11.47
CA LEU A 227 -4.64 -18.37 -11.65
C LEU A 227 -4.13 -17.05 -11.04
N ALA A 228 -3.44 -17.10 -9.89
CA ALA A 228 -2.84 -15.92 -9.30
C ALA A 228 -1.78 -15.29 -10.24
N ARG A 229 -0.97 -16.12 -10.90
CA ARG A 229 0.01 -15.67 -11.90
C ARG A 229 -0.67 -15.10 -13.15
N GLU A 230 -1.76 -15.69 -13.62
CA GLU A 230 -2.54 -15.14 -14.74
C GLU A 230 -3.02 -13.72 -14.41
N TRP A 231 -3.57 -13.50 -13.22
CA TRP A 231 -3.96 -12.16 -12.74
C TRP A 231 -2.79 -11.19 -12.69
N ARG A 232 -1.60 -11.66 -12.27
CA ARG A 232 -0.38 -10.83 -12.25
C ARG A 232 -0.02 -10.33 -13.65
N ILE A 233 0.02 -11.25 -14.62
CA ILE A 233 0.38 -10.95 -16.00
C ILE A 233 -0.69 -10.05 -16.65
N ALA A 234 -1.97 -10.36 -16.45
CA ALA A 234 -3.07 -9.59 -17.00
C ALA A 234 -3.12 -8.16 -16.45
N LEU A 235 -2.99 -7.99 -15.14
CA LEU A 235 -2.99 -6.65 -14.54
C LEU A 235 -1.74 -5.84 -14.95
N ARG A 236 -0.57 -6.48 -15.05
CA ARG A 236 0.65 -5.83 -15.59
C ARG A 236 0.41 -5.30 -16.98
N GLY A 237 -0.16 -6.12 -17.88
CA GLY A 237 -0.47 -5.73 -19.23
C GLY A 237 -1.50 -4.59 -19.31
N ALA A 238 -2.61 -4.73 -18.59
CA ALA A 238 -3.70 -3.75 -18.61
C ALA A 238 -3.33 -2.44 -17.88
N LEU A 239 -3.03 -2.52 -16.59
CA LEU A 239 -2.76 -1.33 -15.76
C LEU A 239 -1.41 -0.71 -16.09
N GLY A 240 -0.36 -1.53 -16.20
CA GLY A 240 0.98 -1.06 -16.55
C GLY A 240 1.05 -0.51 -17.97
N GLY A 241 0.38 -1.15 -18.93
CA GLY A 241 0.25 -0.68 -20.31
C GLY A 241 -0.46 0.66 -20.39
N ALA A 242 -1.62 0.81 -19.73
CA ALA A 242 -2.36 2.07 -19.71
C ALA A 242 -1.53 3.22 -19.12
N LEU A 243 -0.79 2.98 -18.02
CA LEU A 243 0.11 3.99 -17.45
C LEU A 243 1.23 4.40 -18.41
N ALA A 244 1.70 3.49 -19.26
CA ALA A 244 2.70 3.80 -20.30
C ALA A 244 2.10 4.60 -21.47
N GLU A 245 0.79 4.51 -21.69
CA GLU A 245 0.04 5.20 -22.75
C GLU A 245 -0.61 6.52 -22.31
N SER A 246 -0.05 7.18 -21.30
CA SER A 246 -0.52 8.48 -20.79
C SER A 246 -1.87 8.45 -20.07
N TYR A 247 -2.28 7.33 -19.49
CA TYR A 247 -3.34 7.30 -18.49
C TYR A 247 -2.76 7.51 -17.09
N ALA A 248 -3.57 8.08 -16.21
CA ALA A 248 -3.27 8.15 -14.79
C ALA A 248 -4.34 7.44 -13.98
N ILE A 249 -3.96 6.84 -12.85
CA ILE A 249 -4.91 6.24 -11.92
C ILE A 249 -5.64 7.37 -11.19
N ALA A 250 -6.92 7.58 -11.47
CA ALA A 250 -7.79 8.54 -10.80
C ALA A 250 -8.17 8.07 -9.38
N GLY A 251 -8.27 6.75 -9.18
CA GLY A 251 -8.56 6.15 -7.89
C GLY A 251 -8.78 4.65 -7.94
N ALA A 252 -9.12 4.07 -6.79
CA ALA A 252 -9.52 2.67 -6.69
C ALA A 252 -10.78 2.54 -5.83
N THR A 253 -11.61 1.55 -6.15
CA THR A 253 -12.86 1.29 -5.46
C THR A 253 -12.73 0.15 -4.45
N ARG A 254 -13.63 0.13 -3.47
CA ARG A 254 -13.77 -0.99 -2.54
C ARG A 254 -14.16 -2.28 -3.27
N GLY A 255 -14.91 -2.16 -4.37
CA GLY A 255 -15.31 -3.25 -5.26
C GLY A 255 -14.16 -3.86 -6.05
N GLY A 256 -12.95 -3.24 -6.03
CA GLY A 256 -11.73 -3.77 -6.64
C GLY A 256 -11.46 -3.29 -8.05
N TRP A 257 -11.93 -2.11 -8.40
CA TRP A 257 -11.63 -1.45 -9.66
C TRP A 257 -10.56 -0.38 -9.49
N TYR A 258 -9.56 -0.36 -10.34
CA TYR A 258 -8.80 0.83 -10.66
C TYR A 258 -9.55 1.60 -11.74
N VAL A 259 -9.70 2.90 -11.54
CA VAL A 259 -10.25 3.84 -12.52
C VAL A 259 -9.09 4.66 -13.08
N LEU A 260 -8.90 4.62 -14.38
CA LEU A 260 -7.85 5.35 -15.08
C LEU A 260 -8.46 6.41 -15.97
N GLU A 261 -7.83 7.57 -16.04
CA GLU A 261 -8.22 8.67 -16.91
C GLU A 261 -7.06 9.06 -17.83
N LYS A 262 -7.38 9.30 -19.09
CA LYS A 262 -6.42 9.78 -20.06
C LYS A 262 -5.99 11.21 -19.74
N GLN A 263 -4.69 11.45 -19.69
CA GLN A 263 -4.09 12.76 -19.38
C GLN A 263 -4.09 13.71 -20.59
#